data_8758991b2516d88595021a4d0e50223c
#
_entry.id   8758991b2516d88595021a4d0e50223c
#
_cell.length_a   1.000
_cell.length_b   1.000
_cell.length_c   1.000
_cell.angle_alpha   90.00
_cell.angle_beta   90.00
_cell.angle_gamma   90.00
#
_symmetry.space_group_name_H-M   'P 1'
#
loop_
_entity.id
_entity.type
_entity.pdbx_description
1 polymer ?
#
loop_
_entity_poly.entity_id
_entity_poly.type
_entity_poly.pdbx_seq_one_letter_code
_entity_poly.pdbx_strand_id
1 'polypeptide(L)'
;MLDTILARPFSSRWIFDVEILARLDVLLKSTGGLPVQKTLYEFPVDAWYEIPGSRLRMTDFLLATVELTELYLRYRVFPGKVKERLLQDHQEFGNAIQEQSPNYRVVVDASELVEPRRRAA
;
A
#
# COMPACT_ATOMS: atom_id res chain seq x y z
N MET A 1 4.17 -0.18 8.76
CA MET A 1 3.12 -0.08 7.70
C MET A 1 3.58 -0.64 6.35
N LEU A 2 4.69 -0.17 5.78
CA LEU A 2 5.22 -0.73 4.51
C LEU A 2 5.49 -2.24 4.62
N ASP A 3 6.11 -2.67 5.69
CA ASP A 3 6.42 -4.09 5.93
C ASP A 3 5.17 -4.96 5.91
N THR A 4 4.08 -4.49 6.49
CA THR A 4 2.77 -5.17 6.46
C THR A 4 2.24 -5.31 5.04
N ILE A 5 2.34 -4.23 4.24
CA ILE A 5 1.84 -4.21 2.85
C ILE A 5 2.67 -5.15 1.97
N LEU A 6 3.98 -5.23 2.23
CA LEU A 6 4.94 -6.04 1.48
C LEU A 6 5.13 -7.46 2.03
N ALA A 7 4.55 -7.80 3.18
CA ALA A 7 4.72 -9.09 3.85
C ALA A 7 4.30 -10.29 3.00
N ARG A 8 3.36 -10.10 2.09
CA ARG A 8 2.83 -11.18 1.24
C ARG A 8 3.11 -10.91 -0.24
N PRO A 9 3.34 -11.94 -1.04
CA PRO A 9 3.51 -11.80 -2.48
C PRO A 9 2.31 -11.12 -3.12
N PHE A 10 2.57 -10.40 -4.20
CA PHE A 10 1.52 -9.76 -4.99
C PHE A 10 0.81 -10.77 -5.88
N SER A 11 -0.48 -10.54 -6.11
CA SER A 11 -1.29 -11.37 -7.00
C SER A 11 -0.96 -11.11 -8.46
N SER A 12 -0.60 -9.87 -8.78
CA SER A 12 -0.28 -9.43 -10.13
C SER A 12 1.22 -9.15 -10.31
N ARG A 13 1.74 -9.50 -11.49
CA ARG A 13 3.10 -9.14 -11.90
C ARG A 13 3.18 -7.75 -12.54
N TRP A 14 2.09 -7.30 -13.15
CA TRP A 14 2.06 -6.10 -13.99
C TRP A 14 1.51 -4.89 -13.26
N ILE A 15 0.50 -5.08 -12.44
CA ILE A 15 -0.21 -4.02 -11.72
C ILE A 15 -0.03 -4.16 -10.19
N PHE A 16 1.16 -4.59 -9.76
CA PHE A 16 1.48 -4.72 -8.32
C PHE A 16 1.43 -3.38 -7.59
N ASP A 17 1.70 -2.28 -8.27
CA ASP A 17 1.57 -0.91 -7.79
C ASP A 17 0.11 -0.59 -7.39
N VAL A 18 -0.86 -0.97 -8.22
CA VAL A 18 -2.29 -0.84 -7.89
C VAL A 18 -2.63 -1.70 -6.66
N GLU A 19 -2.06 -2.91 -6.55
CA GLU A 19 -2.28 -3.76 -5.38
C GLU A 19 -1.68 -3.17 -4.11
N ILE A 20 -0.51 -2.52 -4.18
CA ILE A 20 0.08 -1.77 -3.05
C ILE A 20 -0.90 -0.70 -2.56
N LEU A 21 -1.44 0.10 -3.46
CA LEU A 21 -2.41 1.14 -3.13
C LEU A 21 -3.70 0.56 -2.54
N ALA A 22 -4.18 -0.54 -3.07
CA ALA A 22 -5.37 -1.22 -2.56
C ALA A 22 -5.15 -1.78 -1.14
N ARG A 23 -4.00 -2.41 -0.86
CA ARG A 23 -3.64 -2.89 0.47
C ARG A 23 -3.52 -1.73 1.46
N LEU A 24 -2.88 -0.64 1.04
CA LEU A 24 -2.75 0.58 1.85
C LEU A 24 -4.11 1.19 2.19
N ASP A 25 -5.02 1.31 1.22
CA ASP A 25 -6.37 1.85 1.42
C ASP A 25 -7.17 1.01 2.43
N VAL A 26 -7.11 -0.32 2.32
CA VAL A 26 -7.77 -1.23 3.27
C VAL A 26 -7.18 -1.09 4.67
N LEU A 27 -5.86 -1.01 4.79
CA LEU A 27 -5.18 -0.88 6.08
C LEU A 27 -5.50 0.46 6.74
N LEU A 28 -5.37 1.58 6.04
CA LEU A 28 -5.70 2.91 6.55
C LEU A 28 -7.15 3.02 7.01
N LYS A 29 -8.11 2.52 6.21
CA LYS A 29 -9.52 2.49 6.61
C LYS A 29 -9.78 1.63 7.85
N SER A 30 -9.00 0.58 8.02
CA SER A 30 -9.18 -0.34 9.15
C SER A 30 -8.58 0.17 10.45
N THR A 31 -7.55 0.99 10.35
CA THR A 31 -6.83 1.57 11.50
C THR A 31 -7.27 3.01 11.83
N GLY A 32 -8.26 3.54 11.12
CA GLY A 32 -8.73 4.92 11.33
C GLY A 32 -7.80 5.98 10.76
N GLY A 33 -6.89 5.61 9.87
CA GLY A 33 -5.95 6.53 9.24
C GLY A 33 -6.58 7.47 8.21
N LEU A 34 -5.77 8.40 7.71
CA LEU A 34 -6.20 9.33 6.66
C LEU A 34 -6.51 8.58 5.36
N PRO A 35 -7.38 9.13 4.50
CA PRO A 35 -7.60 8.58 3.16
C PRO A 35 -6.29 8.46 2.39
N VAL A 36 -6.16 7.39 1.59
CA VAL A 36 -4.94 7.10 0.82
C VAL A 36 -4.46 8.29 -0.02
N GLN A 37 -5.38 9.04 -0.61
CA GLN A 37 -5.08 10.23 -1.42
C GLN A 37 -4.40 11.36 -0.63
N LYS A 38 -4.57 11.41 0.70
CA LYS A 38 -3.90 12.37 1.58
C LYS A 38 -2.60 11.84 2.16
N THR A 39 -2.38 10.54 2.07
CA THR A 39 -1.19 9.86 2.60
C THR A 39 -0.11 9.71 1.55
N LEU A 40 -0.50 9.70 0.27
CA LEU A 40 0.42 9.56 -0.85
C LEU A 40 0.91 10.91 -1.35
N TYR A 41 2.20 10.94 -1.68
CA TYR A 41 2.83 12.05 -2.37
C TYR A 41 3.38 11.55 -3.71
N GLU A 42 2.93 12.16 -4.79
CA GLU A 42 3.47 11.91 -6.13
C GLU A 42 4.74 12.75 -6.32
N PHE A 43 5.87 12.08 -6.50
CA PHE A 43 7.11 12.77 -6.81
C PHE A 43 7.17 13.01 -8.33
N PRO A 44 7.23 14.26 -8.80
CA PRO A 44 7.34 14.54 -10.21
C PRO A 44 8.69 14.03 -10.74
N VAL A 45 8.65 13.33 -11.87
CA VAL A 45 9.86 12.88 -12.57
C VAL A 45 10.25 13.93 -13.60
N ASP A 46 11.46 14.48 -13.46
CA ASP A 46 11.95 15.56 -14.32
C ASP A 46 12.23 15.12 -15.77
N ALA A 47 12.53 13.84 -15.95
CA ALA A 47 12.79 13.28 -17.27
C ALA A 47 12.29 11.83 -17.38
N TRP A 48 11.61 11.54 -18.45
CA TRP A 48 11.19 10.19 -18.84
C TRP A 48 11.84 9.81 -20.16
N TYR A 49 12.59 8.72 -20.14
CA TYR A 49 13.24 8.19 -21.34
C TYR A 49 12.61 6.85 -21.72
N GLU A 50 12.10 6.76 -22.94
CA GLU A 50 11.58 5.52 -23.48
C GLU A 50 12.76 4.60 -23.89
N ILE A 51 12.75 3.37 -23.38
CA ILE A 51 13.77 2.38 -23.73
C ILE A 51 13.30 1.62 -24.97
N PRO A 52 14.03 1.67 -26.09
CA PRO A 52 13.69 0.94 -27.31
C PRO A 52 13.63 -0.57 -27.04
N GLY A 53 12.54 -1.23 -27.50
CA GLY A 53 12.37 -2.68 -27.39
C GLY A 53 11.33 -3.13 -26.36
N SER A 54 10.81 -2.25 -25.54
CA SER A 54 9.66 -2.52 -24.69
C SER A 54 8.38 -2.55 -25.54
N ARG A 55 8.01 -3.72 -26.02
CA ARG A 55 6.75 -3.90 -26.79
C ARG A 55 5.71 -4.56 -25.92
N LEU A 56 4.74 -3.78 -25.47
CA LEU A 56 3.51 -4.29 -24.89
C LEU A 56 2.69 -4.96 -26.00
N ARG A 57 2.31 -6.21 -25.78
CA ARG A 57 1.44 -6.94 -26.69
C ARG A 57 -0.02 -6.66 -26.32
N MET A 58 -0.93 -6.76 -27.29
CA MET A 58 -2.37 -6.60 -27.02
C MET A 58 -2.89 -7.60 -25.97
N THR A 59 -2.29 -8.79 -25.92
CA THR A 59 -2.57 -9.79 -24.89
C THR A 59 -2.26 -9.30 -23.49
N ASP A 60 -1.24 -8.46 -23.31
CA ASP A 60 -0.83 -7.94 -22.00
C ASP A 60 -1.89 -6.98 -21.45
N PHE A 61 -2.54 -6.20 -22.32
CA PHE A 61 -3.68 -5.35 -21.94
C PHE A 61 -4.89 -6.16 -21.50
N LEU A 62 -5.19 -7.25 -22.19
CA LEU A 62 -6.30 -8.12 -21.80
C LEU A 62 -6.03 -8.77 -20.44
N LEU A 63 -4.81 -9.27 -20.22
CA LEU A 63 -4.39 -9.84 -18.94
C LEU A 63 -4.45 -8.79 -17.83
N ALA A 64 -3.90 -7.60 -18.06
CA ALA A 64 -3.95 -6.50 -17.09
C ALA A 64 -5.40 -6.13 -16.73
N THR A 65 -6.33 -6.15 -17.70
CA THR A 65 -7.75 -5.89 -17.43
C THR A 65 -8.38 -6.96 -16.54
N VAL A 66 -8.06 -8.23 -16.77
CA VAL A 66 -8.54 -9.34 -15.94
C VAL A 66 -7.96 -9.21 -14.53
N GLU A 67 -6.66 -8.99 -14.39
CA GLU A 67 -5.98 -8.81 -13.11
C GLU A 67 -6.55 -7.61 -12.33
N LEU A 68 -6.79 -6.47 -13.03
CA LEU A 68 -7.40 -5.29 -12.42
C LEU A 68 -8.82 -5.57 -11.91
N THR A 69 -9.60 -6.32 -12.68
CA THR A 69 -10.95 -6.72 -12.29
C THR A 69 -10.89 -7.63 -11.04
N GLU A 70 -9.97 -8.58 -11.00
CA GLU A 70 -9.76 -9.45 -9.84
C GLU A 70 -9.37 -8.64 -8.60
N LEU A 71 -8.44 -7.69 -8.73
CA LEU A 71 -8.05 -6.80 -7.64
C LEU A 71 -9.23 -5.95 -7.16
N TYR A 72 -10.01 -5.38 -8.09
CA TYR A 72 -11.20 -4.61 -7.74
C TYR A 72 -12.20 -5.44 -6.95
N LEU A 73 -12.52 -6.64 -7.40
CA LEU A 73 -13.42 -7.54 -6.69
C LEU A 73 -12.89 -7.89 -5.30
N ARG A 74 -11.61 -8.23 -5.19
CA ARG A 74 -10.95 -8.66 -3.95
C ARG A 74 -10.87 -7.55 -2.91
N TYR A 75 -10.47 -6.35 -3.31
CA TYR A 75 -10.16 -5.25 -2.37
C TYR A 75 -11.32 -4.27 -2.18
N ARG A 76 -12.23 -4.17 -3.15
CA ARG A 76 -13.33 -3.21 -3.11
C ARG A 76 -14.69 -3.84 -2.83
N VAL A 77 -14.97 -4.99 -3.44
CA VAL A 77 -16.28 -5.65 -3.33
C VAL A 77 -16.30 -6.64 -2.16
N PHE A 78 -15.23 -7.44 -2.00
CA PHE A 78 -15.13 -8.47 -0.97
C PHE A 78 -13.90 -8.30 -0.06
N PRO A 79 -13.73 -7.15 0.60
CA PRO A 79 -12.50 -6.84 1.35
C PRO A 79 -12.33 -7.65 2.65
N GLY A 80 -13.35 -8.35 3.14
CA GLY A 80 -13.36 -8.98 4.46
C GLY A 80 -12.13 -9.83 4.77
N LYS A 81 -11.86 -10.86 3.94
CA LYS A 81 -10.70 -11.76 4.14
C LYS A 81 -9.34 -11.05 4.01
N VAL A 82 -9.27 -10.07 3.12
CA VAL A 82 -8.03 -9.30 2.93
C VAL A 82 -7.78 -8.39 4.12
N LYS A 83 -8.84 -7.73 4.60
CA LYS A 83 -8.78 -6.87 5.78
C LYS A 83 -8.31 -7.65 7.01
N GLU A 84 -8.90 -8.80 7.29
CA GLU A 84 -8.51 -9.64 8.44
C GLU A 84 -7.02 -10.01 8.37
N ARG A 85 -6.56 -10.47 7.21
CA ARG A 85 -5.15 -10.85 7.00
C ARG A 85 -4.19 -9.67 7.18
N LEU A 86 -4.51 -8.53 6.59
CA LEU A 86 -3.67 -7.33 6.72
C LEU A 86 -3.59 -6.83 8.16
N LEU A 87 -4.69 -6.91 8.91
CA LEU A 87 -4.70 -6.53 10.32
C LEU A 87 -3.88 -7.51 11.18
N GLN A 88 -3.97 -8.81 10.91
CA GLN A 88 -3.11 -9.80 11.57
C GLN A 88 -1.63 -9.54 11.30
N ASP A 89 -1.24 -9.41 10.01
CA ASP A 89 0.15 -9.12 9.63
C ASP A 89 0.64 -7.81 10.28
N HIS A 90 -0.22 -6.81 10.39
CA HIS A 90 0.10 -5.53 11.04
C HIS A 90 0.34 -5.68 12.55
N GLN A 91 -0.50 -6.45 13.22
CA GLN A 91 -0.35 -6.72 14.66
C GLN A 91 0.89 -7.58 14.95
N GLU A 92 1.10 -8.65 14.18
CA GLU A 92 2.28 -9.52 14.33
C GLU A 92 3.57 -8.73 14.15
N PHE A 93 3.64 -7.88 13.13
CA PHE A 93 4.81 -7.04 12.89
C PHE A 93 5.00 -5.99 13.99
N GLY A 94 3.92 -5.36 14.46
CA GLY A 94 3.95 -4.42 15.57
C GLY A 94 4.50 -5.08 16.87
N ASN A 95 4.03 -6.27 17.17
CA ASN A 95 4.48 -7.04 18.33
C ASN A 95 5.96 -7.45 18.20
N ALA A 96 6.39 -7.89 17.04
CA ALA A 96 7.79 -8.27 16.79
C ALA A 96 8.76 -7.09 16.96
N ILE A 97 8.39 -5.90 16.48
CA ILE A 97 9.20 -4.68 16.70
C ILE A 97 9.25 -4.31 18.17
N GLN A 98 8.12 -4.37 18.89
CA GLN A 98 8.06 -4.04 20.30
C GLN A 98 8.92 -4.98 21.15
N GLU A 99 8.99 -6.25 20.78
CA GLU A 99 9.81 -7.25 21.45
C GLU A 99 11.31 -7.02 21.21
N GLN A 100 11.70 -6.65 19.98
CA GLN A 100 13.10 -6.38 19.61
C GLN A 100 13.61 -5.03 20.09
N SER A 101 12.74 -4.06 20.27
CA SER A 101 13.10 -2.70 20.67
C SER A 101 12.07 -2.11 21.63
N PRO A 102 12.15 -2.43 22.93
CA PRO A 102 11.16 -2.01 23.93
C PRO A 102 10.97 -0.49 24.04
N ASN A 103 11.98 0.29 23.63
CA ASN A 103 11.94 1.76 23.63
C ASN A 103 11.41 2.37 22.33
N TYR A 104 11.09 1.54 21.30
CA TYR A 104 10.55 2.03 20.05
C TYR A 104 9.02 1.94 20.08
N ARG A 105 8.37 3.10 20.18
CA ARG A 105 6.92 3.17 20.05
C ARG A 105 6.56 3.16 18.57
N VAL A 106 5.95 2.07 18.11
CA VAL A 106 5.34 2.06 16.78
C VAL A 106 4.15 3.03 16.81
N VAL A 107 4.26 4.14 16.09
CA VAL A 107 3.13 5.06 15.89
C VAL A 107 2.13 4.34 15.01
N VAL A 108 1.14 3.72 15.62
CA VAL A 108 0.04 3.01 14.93
C VAL A 108 -1.03 4.01 14.49
N ASP A 109 -1.01 5.22 15.05
CA ASP A 109 -1.99 6.25 14.78
C ASP A 109 -1.48 7.25 13.73
N ALA A 110 -2.08 7.19 12.54
CA ALA A 110 -1.78 8.12 11.45
C ALA A 110 -2.13 9.59 11.80
N SER A 111 -2.86 9.84 12.87
CA SER A 111 -3.19 11.19 13.33
C SER A 111 -1.97 11.91 13.92
N GLU A 112 -0.98 11.19 14.46
CA GLU A 112 0.27 11.77 14.96
C GLU A 112 1.24 12.21 13.86
N LEU A 113 1.07 11.75 12.62
CA LEU A 113 1.93 12.11 11.49
C LEU A 113 1.60 13.46 10.86
N VAL A 114 0.55 14.14 11.30
CA VAL A 114 0.00 15.38 10.67
C VAL A 114 0.31 16.64 11.46
N GLU A 115 1.24 16.65 12.39
CA GLU A 115 1.72 17.94 12.90
C GLU A 115 2.64 18.59 11.87
N PRO A 116 2.21 19.68 11.19
CA PRO A 116 3.11 20.46 10.36
C PRO A 116 4.17 21.05 11.30
N ARG A 117 5.44 20.72 11.09
CA ARG A 117 6.54 21.45 11.72
C ARG A 117 6.29 22.95 11.49
N ARG A 118 5.77 23.64 12.48
CA ARG A 118 5.80 25.09 12.52
C ARG A 118 7.27 25.47 12.41
N ARG A 119 7.68 26.00 11.26
CA ARG A 119 8.97 26.63 11.12
C ARG A 119 9.01 27.76 12.14
N ALA A 120 9.86 27.63 13.14
CA ALA A 120 10.23 28.75 13.98
C ALA A 120 10.88 29.79 13.06
N ALA A 121 10.29 30.99 13.04
CA ALA A 121 10.86 32.18 12.42
C ALA A 121 12.01 32.69 13.30
#